data_dd5ac4c26c0237f6105a38febc145c41
#
_entry.id   dd5ac4c26c0237f6105a38febc145c41
#
_cell.length_a   1.000
_cell.length_b   1.000
_cell.length_c   1.000
_cell.angle_alpha   90.00
_cell.angle_beta   90.00
_cell.angle_gamma   90.00
#
_symmetry.space_group_name_H-M   'P 1'
#
loop_
_entity.id
_entity.type
_entity.pdbx_description
1 polymer ?
#
loop_
_entity_poly.entity_id
_entity_poly.type
_entity_poly.pdbx_seq_one_letter_code
_entity_poly.pdbx_strand_id
1 'polypeptide(L)'
;QNADEGQDLIAAHDDPLVHYFNVPKKSVWDDDAIAAEAASHWERVRPGYARDMSAVAYFFARKLARTIDCPIGIIDCYWGGTSVTCWMDKEALEATAEGQRYITRYREQGGDKPFDQWRQEEDAFWVEMNAWNAHVAQLKKDNPGISWPEINETVGPCPWHPPVGPGSPYRPGGLIETMTKRVVPATLTGILYYQGEDDTAK
;
A
#
# COMPACT_ATOMS: atom_id res chain seq x y z
N GLN A 1 1.83 13.04 -1.28
CA GLN A 1 1.16 13.94 -2.24
C GLN A 1 -0.02 14.69 -1.61
N ASN A 2 -0.71 14.06 -0.68
CA ASN A 2 -1.95 14.59 -0.08
C ASN A 2 -1.73 15.33 1.26
N ALA A 3 -0.48 15.50 1.68
CA ALA A 3 -0.15 16.34 2.82
C ALA A 3 -0.29 17.83 2.44
N ASP A 4 -0.63 18.67 3.42
CA ASP A 4 -0.62 20.11 3.23
C ASP A 4 0.73 20.57 2.70
N GLU A 5 0.72 21.43 1.67
CA GLU A 5 1.93 21.88 0.96
C GLU A 5 2.77 20.72 0.34
N GLY A 6 2.23 19.51 0.27
CA GLY A 6 2.97 18.31 -0.15
C GLY A 6 3.54 18.42 -1.56
N GLN A 7 2.84 19.07 -2.49
CA GLN A 7 3.32 19.27 -3.85
C GLN A 7 4.52 20.23 -3.90
N ASP A 8 4.46 21.32 -3.13
CA ASP A 8 5.54 22.30 -3.05
C ASP A 8 6.79 21.69 -2.38
N LEU A 9 6.56 20.87 -1.35
CA LEU A 9 7.63 20.13 -0.67
C LEU A 9 8.31 19.13 -1.62
N ILE A 10 7.55 18.37 -2.41
CA ILE A 10 8.08 17.43 -3.40
C ILE A 10 8.89 18.18 -4.47
N ALA A 11 8.39 19.33 -4.93
CA ALA A 11 9.04 20.09 -6.00
C ALA A 11 10.32 20.81 -5.56
N ALA A 12 10.38 21.26 -4.31
CA ALA A 12 11.42 22.20 -3.85
C ALA A 12 12.46 21.60 -2.89
N HIS A 13 12.14 20.48 -2.20
CA HIS A 13 13.00 20.02 -1.11
C HIS A 13 14.12 19.08 -1.57
N ASP A 14 15.33 19.44 -1.18
CA ASP A 14 16.52 18.61 -1.20
C ASP A 14 16.95 18.34 0.25
N ASP A 15 16.77 17.10 0.70
CA ASP A 15 17.16 16.65 2.03
C ASP A 15 18.25 15.57 1.92
N PRO A 16 19.53 15.97 1.82
CA PRO A 16 20.64 15.05 1.54
C PRO A 16 20.87 14.00 2.64
N LEU A 17 20.36 14.23 3.83
CA LEU A 17 20.45 13.30 4.94
C LEU A 17 19.26 12.32 5.00
N VAL A 18 18.28 12.43 4.12
CA VAL A 18 17.13 11.51 4.10
C VAL A 18 17.19 10.63 2.87
N HIS A 19 17.23 9.32 3.12
CA HIS A 19 17.19 8.28 2.10
C HIS A 19 15.99 7.37 2.33
N TYR A 20 15.44 6.83 1.25
CA TYR A 20 14.34 5.88 1.35
C TYR A 20 14.52 4.71 0.39
N PHE A 21 13.95 3.61 0.77
CA PHE A 21 13.85 2.38 -0.02
C PHE A 21 12.39 1.96 -0.04
N ASN A 22 11.76 2.00 -1.22
CA ASN A 22 10.40 1.55 -1.39
C ASN A 22 10.39 0.03 -1.62
N VAL A 23 9.75 -0.70 -0.72
CA VAL A 23 9.48 -2.13 -0.93
C VAL A 23 8.43 -2.26 -2.04
N PRO A 24 8.70 -3.03 -3.12
CA PRO A 24 7.73 -3.24 -4.18
C PRO A 24 6.42 -3.81 -3.65
N LYS A 25 5.30 -3.19 -4.03
CA LYS A 25 3.96 -3.63 -3.64
C LYS A 25 3.54 -4.83 -4.49
N LYS A 26 3.88 -6.01 -4.03
CA LYS A 26 3.55 -7.28 -4.68
C LYS A 26 2.83 -8.21 -3.70
N SER A 27 1.65 -8.67 -4.10
CA SER A 27 0.85 -9.62 -3.33
C SER A 27 1.05 -11.07 -3.77
N VAL A 28 1.67 -11.27 -4.93
CA VAL A 28 2.09 -12.56 -5.48
C VAL A 28 3.59 -12.50 -5.73
N TRP A 29 4.29 -13.60 -5.44
CA TRP A 29 5.72 -13.72 -5.71
C TRP A 29 5.91 -14.44 -7.05
N ASP A 30 6.01 -13.68 -8.11
CA ASP A 30 6.16 -14.11 -9.51
C ASP A 30 7.35 -13.41 -10.18
N ASP A 31 7.54 -13.62 -11.48
CA ASP A 31 8.63 -13.01 -12.25
C ASP A 31 8.59 -11.48 -12.21
N ASP A 32 7.40 -10.90 -12.20
CA ASP A 32 7.22 -9.45 -12.06
C ASP A 32 7.63 -8.94 -10.67
N ALA A 33 7.37 -9.72 -9.62
CA ALA A 33 7.80 -9.39 -8.26
C ALA A 33 9.33 -9.48 -8.14
N ILE A 34 9.94 -10.51 -8.72
CA ILE A 34 11.40 -10.69 -8.77
C ILE A 34 12.06 -9.55 -9.53
N ALA A 35 11.52 -9.18 -10.69
CA ALA A 35 12.04 -8.05 -11.48
C ALA A 35 11.90 -6.71 -10.73
N ALA A 36 10.78 -6.48 -10.05
CA ALA A 36 10.56 -5.27 -9.25
C ALA A 36 11.52 -5.19 -8.06
N GLU A 37 11.79 -6.31 -7.38
CA GLU A 37 12.77 -6.37 -6.29
C GLU A 37 14.19 -6.08 -6.82
N ALA A 38 14.58 -6.70 -7.93
CA ALA A 38 15.89 -6.49 -8.53
C ALA A 38 16.12 -5.04 -9.01
N ALA A 39 15.06 -4.32 -9.37
CA ALA A 39 15.10 -2.91 -9.74
C ALA A 39 15.09 -1.96 -8.54
N SER A 40 14.79 -2.46 -7.34
CA SER A 40 14.68 -1.63 -6.14
C SER A 40 16.05 -1.16 -5.66
N HIS A 41 16.13 0.08 -5.23
CA HIS A 41 17.35 0.68 -4.72
C HIS A 41 17.06 1.82 -3.75
N TRP A 42 18.07 2.22 -2.99
CA TRP A 42 17.97 3.37 -2.12
C TRP A 42 17.96 4.66 -2.92
N GLU A 43 17.02 5.53 -2.62
CA GLU A 43 16.90 6.86 -3.19
C GLU A 43 17.20 7.92 -2.13
N ARG A 44 17.88 8.98 -2.54
CA ARG A 44 18.01 10.20 -1.74
C ARG A 44 16.80 11.11 -1.99
N VAL A 45 16.30 11.78 -0.95
CA VAL A 45 15.27 12.81 -1.15
C VAL A 45 15.88 14.01 -1.87
N ARG A 46 15.35 14.30 -3.04
CA ARG A 46 15.71 15.42 -3.92
C ARG A 46 14.45 15.92 -4.66
N PRO A 47 14.47 17.14 -5.23
CA PRO A 47 13.31 17.68 -5.93
C PRO A 47 12.70 16.71 -6.93
N GLY A 48 11.40 16.47 -6.80
CA GLY A 48 10.61 15.55 -7.63
C GLY A 48 10.69 14.07 -7.26
N TYR A 49 11.56 13.63 -6.37
CA TYR A 49 11.78 12.20 -6.05
C TYR A 49 11.12 11.70 -4.78
N ALA A 50 10.62 12.58 -3.91
CA ALA A 50 9.91 12.16 -2.68
C ALA A 50 8.41 11.83 -2.89
N ARG A 51 7.96 11.74 -4.14
CA ARG A 51 6.53 11.58 -4.49
C ARG A 51 5.92 10.31 -3.91
N ASP A 52 6.65 9.22 -3.95
CA ASP A 52 6.18 7.89 -3.58
C ASP A 52 6.53 7.51 -2.14
N MET A 53 7.17 8.39 -1.41
CA MET A 53 7.49 8.20 0.00
C MET A 53 6.27 8.50 0.89
N SER A 54 6.12 7.75 1.97
CA SER A 54 5.15 8.06 3.02
C SER A 54 5.40 9.45 3.60
N ALA A 55 4.38 10.31 3.63
CA ALA A 55 4.51 11.65 4.22
C ALA A 55 4.88 11.58 5.71
N VAL A 56 4.28 10.64 6.45
CA VAL A 56 4.58 10.43 7.89
C VAL A 56 6.05 10.07 8.06
N ALA A 57 6.55 9.11 7.28
CA ALA A 57 7.94 8.69 7.33
C ALA A 57 8.91 9.81 6.91
N TYR A 58 8.58 10.57 5.87
CA TYR A 58 9.38 11.70 5.41
C TYR A 58 9.54 12.80 6.48
N PHE A 59 8.43 13.28 7.05
CA PHE A 59 8.50 14.33 8.05
C PHE A 59 9.21 13.88 9.32
N PHE A 60 9.03 12.63 9.73
CA PHE A 60 9.77 12.02 10.83
C PHE A 60 11.28 12.01 10.53
N ALA A 61 11.67 11.43 9.39
CA ALA A 61 13.08 11.30 9.00
C ALA A 61 13.77 12.65 8.88
N ARG A 62 13.11 13.61 8.24
CA ARG A 62 13.59 14.99 8.08
C ARG A 62 13.82 15.67 9.43
N LYS A 63 12.87 15.54 10.35
CA LYS A 63 13.00 16.11 11.69
C LYS A 63 14.14 15.45 12.46
N LEU A 64 14.22 14.14 12.41
CA LEU A 64 15.24 13.36 13.11
C LEU A 64 16.64 13.68 12.56
N ALA A 65 16.84 13.63 11.24
CA ALA A 65 18.11 13.90 10.57
C ALA A 65 18.69 15.26 10.98
N ARG A 66 17.83 16.29 11.02
CA ARG A 66 18.24 17.65 11.45
C ARG A 66 18.52 17.77 12.94
N THR A 67 17.93 16.90 13.76
CA THR A 67 18.10 16.93 15.22
C THR A 67 19.42 16.29 15.65
N ILE A 68 19.78 15.18 14.99
CA ILE A 68 20.97 14.40 15.36
C ILE A 68 22.14 14.57 14.38
N ASP A 69 21.95 15.36 13.31
CA ASP A 69 22.94 15.59 12.24
C ASP A 69 23.53 14.28 11.68
N CYS A 70 22.64 13.34 11.35
CA CYS A 70 23.01 12.01 10.87
C CYS A 70 22.08 11.58 9.72
N PRO A 71 22.60 10.87 8.71
CA PRO A 71 21.76 10.28 7.67
C PRO A 71 20.72 9.32 8.24
N ILE A 72 19.48 9.45 7.76
CA ILE A 72 18.34 8.60 8.11
C ILE A 72 17.89 7.85 6.87
N GLY A 73 17.89 6.52 6.95
CA GLY A 73 17.30 5.63 5.95
C GLY A 73 15.91 5.19 6.38
N ILE A 74 14.93 5.31 5.50
CA ILE A 74 13.57 4.80 5.68
C ILE A 74 13.34 3.63 4.72
N ILE A 75 12.98 2.49 5.26
CA ILE A 75 12.41 1.37 4.48
C ILE A 75 10.90 1.55 4.50
N ASP A 76 10.33 1.93 3.36
CA ASP A 76 8.91 2.24 3.20
C ASP A 76 8.19 0.96 2.73
N CYS A 77 7.57 0.26 3.69
CA CYS A 77 6.91 -1.03 3.49
C CYS A 77 5.45 -0.88 3.92
N TYR A 78 4.56 -0.60 2.97
CA TYR A 78 3.16 -0.32 3.25
C TYR A 78 2.24 -0.69 2.08
N TRP A 79 0.96 -0.94 2.41
CA TRP A 79 -0.12 -1.09 1.44
C TRP A 79 -1.42 -0.57 2.05
N GLY A 80 -1.96 0.52 1.51
CA GLY A 80 -3.17 1.16 2.04
C GLY A 80 -4.40 0.26 1.94
N GLY A 81 -5.32 0.38 2.90
CA GLY A 81 -6.55 -0.39 2.97
C GLY A 81 -6.35 -1.85 3.39
N THR A 82 -5.21 -2.21 3.95
CA THR A 82 -4.94 -3.57 4.45
C THR A 82 -5.09 -3.65 5.96
N SER A 83 -5.73 -4.72 6.44
CA SER A 83 -5.78 -5.09 7.85
C SER A 83 -4.41 -5.52 8.36
N VAL A 84 -4.15 -5.38 9.65
CA VAL A 84 -2.95 -5.90 10.31
C VAL A 84 -2.75 -7.39 10.04
N THR A 85 -3.81 -8.15 9.87
CA THR A 85 -3.78 -9.59 9.59
C THR A 85 -3.07 -9.94 8.28
N CYS A 86 -3.03 -9.02 7.31
CA CYS A 86 -2.28 -9.21 6.06
C CYS A 86 -0.76 -9.25 6.28
N TRP A 87 -0.30 -8.67 7.39
CA TRP A 87 1.11 -8.48 7.77
C TRP A 87 1.58 -9.40 8.90
N MET A 88 0.74 -10.35 9.32
CA MET A 88 1.07 -11.30 10.39
C MET A 88 1.35 -12.67 9.81
N ASP A 89 2.29 -13.41 10.44
CA ASP A 89 2.51 -14.81 10.10
C ASP A 89 1.23 -15.63 10.34
N LYS A 90 1.00 -16.61 9.48
CA LYS A 90 -0.18 -17.46 9.54
C LYS A 90 -0.30 -18.19 10.87
N GLU A 91 0.82 -18.67 11.40
CA GLU A 91 0.89 -19.34 12.71
C GLU A 91 0.46 -18.41 13.85
N ALA A 92 0.85 -17.15 13.80
CA ALA A 92 0.43 -16.15 14.79
C ALA A 92 -1.07 -15.85 14.71
N LEU A 93 -1.65 -15.82 13.50
CA LEU A 93 -3.09 -15.67 13.30
C LEU A 93 -3.86 -16.90 13.83
N GLU A 94 -3.39 -18.10 13.51
CA GLU A 94 -4.03 -19.35 13.93
C GLU A 94 -3.96 -19.55 15.46
N ALA A 95 -3.02 -18.93 16.13
CA ALA A 95 -2.85 -19.02 17.59
C ALA A 95 -3.87 -18.20 18.40
N THR A 96 -4.67 -17.33 17.76
CA THR A 96 -5.61 -16.45 18.45
C THR A 96 -7.05 -16.64 17.91
N ALA A 97 -8.03 -16.44 18.78
CA ALA A 97 -9.44 -16.52 18.38
C ALA A 97 -9.80 -15.43 17.34
N GLU A 98 -9.21 -14.24 17.48
CA GLU A 98 -9.37 -13.14 16.56
C GLU A 98 -8.78 -13.47 15.19
N GLY A 99 -7.56 -13.96 15.12
CA GLY A 99 -6.92 -14.36 13.88
C GLY A 99 -7.67 -15.49 13.17
N GLN A 100 -8.18 -16.48 13.91
CA GLN A 100 -9.03 -17.55 13.37
C GLN A 100 -10.33 -17.00 12.78
N ARG A 101 -10.94 -15.97 13.38
CA ARG A 101 -12.12 -15.30 12.79
C ARG A 101 -11.82 -14.64 11.45
N TYR A 102 -10.68 -13.97 11.33
CA TYR A 102 -10.24 -13.38 10.05
C TYR A 102 -10.00 -14.45 8.97
N ILE A 103 -9.35 -15.56 9.34
CA ILE A 103 -9.11 -16.68 8.42
C ILE A 103 -10.44 -17.29 7.97
N THR A 104 -11.39 -17.50 8.89
CA THR A 104 -12.72 -18.05 8.60
C THR A 104 -13.48 -17.14 7.65
N ARG A 105 -13.55 -15.83 7.94
CA ARG A 105 -14.17 -14.83 7.08
C ARG A 105 -13.55 -14.81 5.68
N TYR A 106 -12.23 -14.84 5.59
CA TYR A 106 -11.53 -14.90 4.30
C TYR A 106 -11.98 -16.10 3.47
N ARG A 107 -12.10 -17.28 4.09
CA ARG A 107 -12.60 -18.49 3.43
C ARG A 107 -14.06 -18.38 2.99
N GLU A 108 -14.91 -17.86 3.86
CA GLU A 108 -16.34 -17.62 3.57
C GLU A 108 -16.54 -16.65 2.39
N GLN A 109 -15.62 -15.72 2.21
CA GLN A 109 -15.60 -14.80 1.07
C GLN A 109 -14.99 -15.41 -0.22
N GLY A 110 -14.68 -16.70 -0.21
CA GLY A 110 -14.09 -17.39 -1.35
C GLY A 110 -12.59 -17.26 -1.48
N GLY A 111 -11.90 -17.01 -0.37
CA GLY A 111 -10.43 -16.88 -0.33
C GLY A 111 -9.67 -18.12 -0.78
N ASP A 112 -10.25 -19.31 -0.61
CA ASP A 112 -9.67 -20.61 -0.97
C ASP A 112 -9.96 -21.04 -2.43
N LYS A 113 -10.53 -20.14 -3.28
CA LYS A 113 -10.76 -20.44 -4.70
C LYS A 113 -9.43 -20.73 -5.43
N PRO A 114 -9.48 -21.44 -6.58
CA PRO A 114 -8.29 -21.67 -7.40
C PRO A 114 -7.63 -20.34 -7.83
N PHE A 115 -6.29 -20.33 -7.89
CA PHE A 115 -5.51 -19.15 -8.24
C PHE A 115 -5.91 -18.57 -9.60
N ASP A 116 -6.08 -19.43 -10.62
CA ASP A 116 -6.45 -18.99 -11.98
C ASP A 116 -7.84 -18.37 -12.03
N GLN A 117 -8.78 -18.87 -11.22
CA GLN A 117 -10.10 -18.26 -11.09
C GLN A 117 -10.00 -16.87 -10.46
N TRP A 118 -9.28 -16.76 -9.36
CA TRP A 118 -9.06 -15.46 -8.71
C TRP A 118 -8.37 -14.46 -9.67
N ARG A 119 -7.37 -14.90 -10.43
CA ARG A 119 -6.65 -14.04 -11.38
C ARG A 119 -7.59 -13.50 -12.47
N GLN A 120 -8.47 -14.33 -13.01
CA GLN A 120 -9.46 -13.90 -13.99
C GLN A 120 -10.45 -12.87 -13.39
N GLU A 121 -10.90 -13.10 -12.16
CA GLU A 121 -11.78 -12.16 -11.45
C GLU A 121 -11.06 -10.83 -11.16
N GLU A 122 -9.79 -10.88 -10.77
CA GLU A 122 -8.96 -9.70 -10.51
C GLU A 122 -8.72 -8.89 -11.78
N ASP A 123 -8.37 -9.54 -12.88
CA ASP A 123 -8.17 -8.89 -14.17
C ASP A 123 -9.46 -8.18 -14.63
N ALA A 124 -10.61 -8.84 -14.51
CA ALA A 124 -11.90 -8.25 -14.83
C ALA A 124 -12.23 -7.04 -13.93
N PHE A 125 -11.97 -7.16 -12.63
CA PHE A 125 -12.14 -6.06 -11.68
C PHE A 125 -11.28 -4.84 -12.05
N TRP A 126 -10.01 -5.03 -12.42
CA TRP A 126 -9.15 -3.92 -12.78
C TRP A 126 -9.54 -3.25 -14.10
N VAL A 127 -10.12 -3.98 -15.04
CA VAL A 127 -10.70 -3.39 -16.26
C VAL A 127 -11.85 -2.45 -15.87
N GLU A 128 -12.78 -2.89 -15.03
CA GLU A 128 -13.90 -2.07 -14.55
C GLU A 128 -13.43 -0.88 -13.72
N MET A 129 -12.53 -1.10 -12.76
CA MET A 129 -11.98 -0.05 -11.91
C MET A 129 -11.25 1.04 -12.72
N ASN A 130 -10.46 0.64 -13.70
CA ASN A 130 -9.75 1.58 -14.56
C ASN A 130 -10.72 2.41 -15.43
N ALA A 131 -11.78 1.80 -15.95
CA ALA A 131 -12.82 2.50 -16.69
C ALA A 131 -13.55 3.52 -15.78
N TRP A 132 -13.91 3.10 -14.57
CA TRP A 132 -14.52 4.00 -13.57
C TRP A 132 -13.60 5.17 -13.22
N ASN A 133 -12.34 4.91 -12.94
CA ASN A 133 -11.34 5.94 -12.63
C ASN A 133 -11.15 6.93 -13.78
N ALA A 134 -11.16 6.46 -15.02
CA ALA A 134 -11.06 7.33 -16.21
C ALA A 134 -12.28 8.27 -16.33
N HIS A 135 -13.49 7.77 -16.10
CA HIS A 135 -14.69 8.59 -16.09
C HIS A 135 -14.66 9.65 -14.99
N VAL A 136 -14.29 9.25 -13.76
CA VAL A 136 -14.14 10.19 -12.64
C VAL A 136 -13.08 11.26 -12.93
N ALA A 137 -11.96 10.89 -13.52
CA ALA A 137 -10.91 11.83 -13.88
C ALA A 137 -11.39 12.84 -14.93
N GLN A 138 -12.16 12.37 -15.93
CA GLN A 138 -12.75 13.25 -16.94
C GLN A 138 -13.78 14.22 -16.33
N LEU A 139 -14.69 13.71 -15.48
CA LEU A 139 -15.68 14.56 -14.80
C LEU A 139 -15.02 15.65 -13.94
N LYS A 140 -13.97 15.30 -13.20
CA LYS A 140 -13.21 16.27 -12.38
C LYS A 140 -12.44 17.29 -13.21
N LYS A 141 -12.03 16.92 -14.43
CA LYS A 141 -11.40 17.84 -15.38
C LYS A 141 -12.41 18.83 -15.95
N ASP A 142 -13.61 18.33 -16.29
CA ASP A 142 -14.68 19.15 -16.89
C ASP A 142 -15.37 20.03 -15.83
N ASN A 143 -15.46 19.55 -14.60
CA ASN A 143 -15.99 20.28 -13.44
C ASN A 143 -15.10 20.07 -12.19
N PRO A 144 -14.07 20.90 -11.98
CA PRO A 144 -13.15 20.78 -10.85
C PRO A 144 -13.82 20.84 -9.46
N GLY A 145 -15.04 21.39 -9.39
CA GLY A 145 -15.82 21.51 -8.15
C GLY A 145 -16.82 20.39 -7.92
N ILE A 146 -16.88 19.38 -8.81
CA ILE A 146 -17.85 18.28 -8.69
C ILE A 146 -17.68 17.50 -7.38
N SER A 147 -18.80 17.29 -6.69
CA SER A 147 -18.82 16.54 -5.43
C SER A 147 -18.88 15.01 -5.66
N TRP A 148 -18.51 14.25 -4.64
CA TRP A 148 -18.61 12.79 -4.70
C TRP A 148 -20.03 12.25 -4.90
N PRO A 149 -21.09 12.81 -4.29
CA PRO A 149 -22.47 12.43 -4.61
C PRO A 149 -22.80 12.58 -6.10
N GLU A 150 -22.47 13.72 -6.71
CA GLU A 150 -22.70 13.98 -8.14
C GLU A 150 -21.91 13.03 -9.05
N ILE A 151 -20.67 12.70 -8.66
CA ILE A 151 -19.86 11.67 -9.36
C ILE A 151 -20.59 10.32 -9.31
N ASN A 152 -21.04 9.90 -8.13
CA ASN A 152 -21.72 8.62 -7.97
C ASN A 152 -23.06 8.55 -8.72
N GLU A 153 -23.78 9.67 -8.86
CA GLU A 153 -24.99 9.75 -9.67
C GLU A 153 -24.69 9.60 -11.17
N THR A 154 -23.55 10.12 -11.63
CA THR A 154 -23.19 10.16 -13.05
C THR A 154 -22.52 8.87 -13.53
N VAL A 155 -21.58 8.33 -12.77
CA VAL A 155 -20.73 7.18 -13.16
C VAL A 155 -21.12 5.90 -12.42
N GLY A 156 -21.89 6.04 -11.35
CA GLY A 156 -22.15 4.97 -10.41
C GLY A 156 -21.13 4.91 -9.25
N PRO A 157 -21.42 4.10 -8.22
CA PRO A 157 -20.53 3.95 -7.08
C PRO A 157 -19.20 3.31 -7.50
N CYS A 158 -18.15 3.62 -6.74
CA CYS A 158 -16.85 2.98 -6.95
C CYS A 158 -16.98 1.45 -6.82
N PRO A 159 -16.48 0.65 -7.78
CA PRO A 159 -16.58 -0.82 -7.77
C PRO A 159 -15.62 -1.48 -6.75
N TRP A 160 -15.30 -0.79 -5.68
CA TRP A 160 -14.51 -1.31 -4.58
C TRP A 160 -15.38 -2.26 -3.72
N HIS A 161 -14.96 -3.49 -3.43
CA HIS A 161 -13.64 -4.05 -3.18
C HIS A 161 -13.17 -5.02 -4.29
N PRO A 162 -11.83 -5.21 -4.44
CA PRO A 162 -11.29 -6.23 -5.34
C PRO A 162 -11.61 -7.64 -4.84
N PRO A 163 -11.59 -8.65 -5.74
CA PRO A 163 -11.94 -10.02 -5.39
C PRO A 163 -10.99 -10.61 -4.36
N VAL A 164 -11.57 -11.27 -3.36
CA VAL A 164 -10.84 -12.04 -2.36
C VAL A 164 -10.33 -13.34 -3.00
N GLY A 165 -9.09 -13.70 -2.72
CA GLY A 165 -8.50 -14.93 -3.24
C GLY A 165 -7.01 -15.11 -2.91
N PRO A 166 -6.40 -16.20 -3.39
CA PRO A 166 -5.06 -16.61 -2.96
C PRO A 166 -3.92 -15.65 -3.32
N GLY A 167 -4.12 -14.75 -4.27
CA GLY A 167 -3.17 -13.70 -4.62
C GLY A 167 -3.55 -12.30 -4.11
N SER A 168 -4.70 -12.16 -3.43
CA SER A 168 -5.16 -10.87 -2.94
C SER A 168 -4.21 -10.27 -1.89
N PRO A 169 -3.89 -8.96 -1.94
CA PRO A 169 -3.14 -8.29 -0.89
C PRO A 169 -3.88 -8.27 0.45
N TYR A 170 -5.20 -8.46 0.42
CA TYR A 170 -6.06 -8.46 1.60
C TYR A 170 -6.19 -9.82 2.27
N ARG A 171 -5.49 -10.86 1.78
CA ARG A 171 -5.50 -12.18 2.41
C ARG A 171 -4.70 -12.19 3.72
N PRO A 172 -5.11 -12.97 4.72
CA PRO A 172 -4.34 -13.16 5.94
C PRO A 172 -2.92 -13.64 5.65
N GLY A 173 -1.91 -12.95 6.20
CA GLY A 173 -0.50 -13.29 6.04
C GLY A 173 0.11 -13.01 4.66
N GLY A 174 -0.66 -12.47 3.71
CA GLY A 174 -0.21 -12.34 2.32
C GLY A 174 0.97 -11.42 2.12
N LEU A 175 0.97 -10.30 2.82
CA LEU A 175 1.98 -9.26 2.62
C LEU A 175 3.25 -9.46 3.46
N ILE A 176 3.19 -10.24 4.54
CA ILE A 176 4.41 -10.57 5.27
C ILE A 176 5.38 -11.37 4.38
N GLU A 177 4.88 -12.31 3.59
CA GLU A 177 5.69 -13.15 2.71
C GLU A 177 6.26 -12.38 1.52
N THR A 178 5.46 -11.53 0.90
CA THR A 178 5.82 -10.87 -0.35
C THR A 178 6.49 -9.51 -0.16
N MET A 179 6.34 -8.90 1.01
CA MET A 179 6.88 -7.57 1.29
C MET A 179 7.79 -7.56 2.53
N THR A 180 7.29 -7.87 3.73
CA THR A 180 8.07 -7.74 4.97
C THR A 180 9.28 -8.65 4.98
N LYS A 181 9.13 -9.92 4.62
CA LYS A 181 10.24 -10.89 4.59
C LYS A 181 11.33 -10.53 3.55
N ARG A 182 11.03 -9.67 2.61
CA ARG A 182 12.01 -9.19 1.60
C ARG A 182 13.02 -8.20 2.18
N VAL A 183 12.67 -7.53 3.27
CA VAL A 183 13.57 -6.59 3.96
C VAL A 183 14.21 -7.16 5.23
N VAL A 184 13.83 -8.36 5.61
CA VAL A 184 14.56 -9.14 6.62
C VAL A 184 15.75 -9.84 5.93
N PRO A 185 16.99 -9.73 6.43
CA PRO A 185 17.42 -9.36 7.77
C PRO A 185 18.01 -7.93 7.89
N ALA A 186 17.41 -6.90 7.34
CA ALA A 186 17.91 -5.55 7.53
C ALA A 186 17.99 -5.18 9.01
N THR A 187 19.13 -4.60 9.43
CA THR A 187 19.28 -4.07 10.79
C THR A 187 18.52 -2.75 10.88
N LEU A 188 17.55 -2.68 11.78
CA LEU A 188 16.71 -1.50 11.98
C LEU A 188 17.00 -0.85 13.34
N THR A 189 17.03 0.48 13.40
CA THR A 189 17.11 1.24 14.64
C THR A 189 15.74 1.36 15.32
N GLY A 190 14.65 1.33 14.53
CA GLY A 190 13.29 1.43 15.01
C GLY A 190 12.26 1.16 13.93
N ILE A 191 11.00 1.07 14.32
CA ILE A 191 9.86 0.82 13.44
C ILE A 191 8.84 1.93 13.67
N LEU A 192 8.37 2.54 12.58
CA LEU A 192 7.22 3.45 12.58
C LEU A 192 5.99 2.66 12.17
N TYR A 193 5.04 2.51 13.07
CA TYR A 193 3.79 1.82 12.82
C TYR A 193 2.67 2.84 12.64
N TYR A 194 2.00 2.80 11.49
CA TYR A 194 0.86 3.65 11.16
C TYR A 194 -0.17 2.83 10.38
N GLN A 195 -1.10 2.24 11.10
CA GLN A 195 -2.14 1.37 10.55
C GLN A 195 -3.28 1.25 11.58
N GLY A 196 -4.50 0.95 11.16
CA GLY A 196 -5.62 0.65 12.07
C GLY A 196 -6.99 0.95 11.47
N GLU A 197 -7.07 1.74 10.43
CA GLU A 197 -8.34 2.21 9.84
C GLU A 197 -9.16 1.04 9.29
N ASP A 198 -8.52 0.07 8.64
CA ASP A 198 -9.19 -1.08 8.05
C ASP A 198 -9.60 -2.16 9.08
N ASP A 199 -9.08 -2.07 10.31
CA ASP A 199 -9.41 -3.00 11.40
C ASP A 199 -10.60 -2.53 12.27
N THR A 200 -11.07 -1.30 12.10
CA THR A 200 -12.11 -0.73 12.97
C THR A 200 -13.52 -1.20 12.67
N ALA A 201 -13.77 -1.72 11.49
CA ALA A 201 -15.10 -2.09 10.99
C ALA A 201 -15.34 -3.62 10.86
N LYS A 202 -14.46 -4.45 11.44
CA LYS A 202 -14.48 -5.91 11.17
C LYS A 202 -14.68 -6.76 12.40
#